data_a355939462949351ec21b4ce282c5610
#
_entry.id   a355939462949351ec21b4ce282c5610
#
_cell.length_a   1.000
_cell.length_b   1.000
_cell.length_c   1.000
_cell.angle_alpha   90.00
_cell.angle_beta   90.00
_cell.angle_gamma   90.00
#
_symmetry.space_group_name_H-M   'P 1'
#
loop_
_entity.id
_entity.type
_entity.pdbx_description
1 polymer ?
#
loop_
_entity_poly.entity_id
_entity_poly.type
_entity_poly.pdbx_seq_one_letter_code
_entity_poly.pdbx_strand_id
1 'polypeptide(L)'
;MKVISDIDEVLTTTRAVRRRLNFERPVEREIVEECLRLAQQATMGSNIEDWRFVAVTEVAQKEKIAAVYRDVWDQTVEIPLRERRPDTVTRLDPGVRGDEASQARQKRVLSSVKYLVDNIERTPVIMFACSTKPVPKAALGDRASGYYGSIMPIAWSFMLALRSRGLGSVLATAIVYHAEKLSEILKLPADTHPITMIPIAYTDTLDFKPAPRRPLNEILRWEQWTD
;
A
#
# COMPACT_ATOMS: atom_id res chain seq x y z
N MET A 1 17.72 -16.61 7.98
CA MET A 1 16.79 -15.89 7.09
C MET A 1 17.54 -15.53 5.81
N LYS A 2 16.97 -15.76 4.62
CA LYS A 2 17.62 -15.35 3.36
C LYS A 2 17.38 -13.85 3.18
N VAL A 3 18.45 -13.06 3.13
CA VAL A 3 18.41 -11.62 2.87
C VAL A 3 18.73 -11.38 1.41
N ILE A 4 17.95 -10.55 0.71
CA ILE A 4 18.26 -10.09 -0.64
C ILE A 4 19.10 -8.82 -0.47
N SER A 5 20.37 -8.89 -0.85
CA SER A 5 21.32 -7.77 -0.73
C SER A 5 21.53 -7.01 -2.04
N ASP A 6 21.12 -7.60 -3.19
CA ASP A 6 21.19 -6.95 -4.48
C ASP A 6 20.09 -5.91 -4.60
N ILE A 7 20.44 -4.64 -4.82
CA ILE A 7 19.49 -3.52 -4.89
C ILE A 7 18.60 -3.64 -6.13
N ASP A 8 19.12 -4.08 -7.26
CA ASP A 8 18.36 -4.22 -8.50
C ASP A 8 17.34 -5.35 -8.37
N GLU A 9 17.68 -6.46 -7.68
CA GLU A 9 16.73 -7.50 -7.36
C GLU A 9 15.62 -6.97 -6.46
N VAL A 10 15.94 -6.23 -5.40
CA VAL A 10 14.95 -5.62 -4.50
C VAL A 10 14.03 -4.67 -5.27
N LEU A 11 14.57 -3.76 -6.07
CA LEU A 11 13.80 -2.76 -6.82
C LEU A 11 12.89 -3.41 -7.88
N THR A 12 13.37 -4.42 -8.58
CA THR A 12 12.63 -5.04 -9.69
C THR A 12 11.61 -6.07 -9.22
N THR A 13 11.80 -6.69 -8.04
CA THR A 13 10.96 -7.76 -7.53
C THR A 13 10.06 -7.38 -6.35
N THR A 14 10.19 -6.18 -5.80
CA THR A 14 9.23 -5.68 -4.80
C THR A 14 7.86 -5.47 -5.44
N ARG A 15 6.85 -6.12 -4.89
CA ARG A 15 5.49 -6.19 -5.42
C ARG A 15 4.47 -5.96 -4.32
N ALA A 16 3.26 -5.61 -4.72
CA ALA A 16 2.09 -5.70 -3.84
C ALA A 16 1.78 -7.18 -3.56
N VAL A 17 2.18 -7.66 -2.39
CA VAL A 17 2.00 -9.06 -1.98
C VAL A 17 0.72 -9.18 -1.16
N ARG A 18 -0.16 -10.12 -1.54
CA ARG A 18 -1.43 -10.37 -0.86
C ARG A 18 -1.64 -11.86 -0.61
N ARG A 19 -1.78 -12.67 -1.67
CA ARG A 19 -2.05 -14.12 -1.57
C ARG A 19 -0.87 -14.96 -1.05
N ARG A 20 0.35 -14.42 -1.11
CA ARG A 20 1.58 -15.11 -0.68
C ARG A 20 2.06 -14.66 0.69
N LEU A 21 1.23 -13.93 1.43
CA LEU A 21 1.49 -13.58 2.82
C LEU A 21 1.24 -14.83 3.68
N ASN A 22 2.26 -15.23 4.44
CA ASN A 22 2.17 -16.32 5.40
C ASN A 22 1.57 -15.78 6.71
N PHE A 23 0.30 -16.04 6.94
CA PHE A 23 -0.41 -15.55 8.12
C PHE A 23 -0.13 -16.35 9.39
N GLU A 24 0.46 -17.53 9.26
CA GLU A 24 0.72 -18.43 10.40
C GLU A 24 2.09 -18.17 11.02
N ARG A 25 3.00 -17.54 10.29
CA ARG A 25 4.33 -17.21 10.80
C ARG A 25 4.32 -15.84 11.46
N PRO A 26 4.65 -15.74 12.77
CA PRO A 26 4.78 -14.45 13.44
C PRO A 26 5.89 -13.60 12.80
N VAL A 27 5.76 -12.29 12.92
CA VAL A 27 6.76 -11.32 12.49
C VAL A 27 7.35 -10.66 13.73
N GLU A 28 8.66 -10.76 13.87
CA GLU A 28 9.41 -10.23 15.00
C GLU A 28 9.36 -8.70 14.98
N ARG A 29 9.12 -8.10 16.13
CA ARG A 29 9.04 -6.65 16.31
C ARG A 29 10.34 -5.95 15.88
N GLU A 30 11.46 -6.53 16.24
CA GLU A 30 12.81 -6.02 15.99
C GLU A 30 13.08 -5.86 14.47
N ILE A 31 12.58 -6.79 13.64
CA ILE A 31 12.72 -6.72 12.20
C ILE A 31 11.90 -5.57 11.62
N VAL A 32 10.68 -5.37 12.12
CA VAL A 32 9.83 -4.25 11.69
C VAL A 32 10.48 -2.91 12.06
N GLU A 33 10.98 -2.79 13.29
CA GLU A 33 11.67 -1.59 13.77
C GLU A 33 12.97 -1.33 13.00
N GLU A 34 13.76 -2.36 12.69
CA GLU A 34 14.97 -2.24 11.86
C GLU A 34 14.62 -1.75 10.46
N CYS A 35 13.61 -2.34 9.80
CA CYS A 35 13.16 -1.90 8.48
C CYS A 35 12.69 -0.44 8.49
N LEU A 36 11.96 -0.04 9.52
CA LEU A 36 11.48 1.34 9.64
C LEU A 36 12.64 2.31 9.88
N ARG A 37 13.63 1.94 10.69
CA ARG A 37 14.84 2.75 10.92
C ARG A 37 15.62 2.99 9.62
N LEU A 38 15.74 1.99 8.75
CA LEU A 38 16.35 2.17 7.44
C LEU A 38 15.51 3.09 6.55
N ALA A 39 14.19 2.95 6.59
CA ALA A 39 13.29 3.77 5.81
C ALA A 39 13.28 5.26 6.20
N GLN A 40 13.63 5.59 7.44
CA GLN A 40 13.74 6.98 7.91
C GLN A 40 14.79 7.81 7.14
N GLN A 41 15.68 7.16 6.37
CA GLN A 41 16.63 7.86 5.50
C GLN A 41 15.99 8.32 4.18
N ALA A 42 14.71 8.06 3.96
CA ALA A 42 14.00 8.54 2.78
C ALA A 42 13.90 10.08 2.78
N THR A 43 13.95 10.65 1.58
CA THR A 43 13.76 12.09 1.40
C THR A 43 12.37 12.55 1.85
N MET A 44 12.28 13.79 2.33
CA MET A 44 11.03 14.38 2.80
C MET A 44 10.91 15.85 2.38
N GLY A 45 9.68 16.31 2.22
CA GLY A 45 9.41 17.71 1.86
C GLY A 45 9.80 18.68 2.98
N SER A 46 10.59 19.70 2.64
CA SER A 46 11.06 20.76 3.58
C SER A 46 11.87 20.26 4.78
N ASN A 47 12.35 19.02 4.73
CA ASN A 47 13.08 18.37 5.84
C ASN A 47 12.29 18.37 7.16
N ILE A 48 10.97 18.18 7.07
CA ILE A 48 10.06 18.14 8.23
C ILE A 48 9.62 16.71 8.48
N GLU A 49 10.00 16.15 9.63
CA GLU A 49 9.63 14.80 10.08
C GLU A 49 8.20 14.77 10.61
N ASP A 50 7.22 14.78 9.72
CA ASP A 50 5.80 14.75 10.04
C ASP A 50 5.19 13.34 10.06
N TRP A 51 6.03 12.31 9.95
CA TRP A 51 5.59 10.92 9.91
C TRP A 51 5.23 10.39 11.30
N ARG A 52 4.21 9.57 11.35
CA ARG A 52 3.88 8.71 12.50
C ARG A 52 3.55 7.33 11.98
N PHE A 53 3.93 6.32 12.75
CA PHE A 53 3.66 4.94 12.40
C PHE A 53 2.98 4.24 13.56
N VAL A 54 1.91 3.48 13.26
CA VAL A 54 1.21 2.65 14.23
C VAL A 54 1.22 1.22 13.76
N ALA A 55 1.89 0.34 14.51
CA ALA A 55 1.89 -1.10 14.26
C ALA A 55 0.80 -1.77 15.11
N VAL A 56 -0.09 -2.52 14.47
CA VAL A 56 -1.18 -3.24 15.12
C VAL A 56 -0.91 -4.74 15.03
N THR A 57 -0.85 -5.39 16.18
CA THR A 57 -0.66 -6.86 16.32
C THR A 57 -1.81 -7.50 17.10
N GLU A 58 -2.51 -6.74 17.93
CA GLU A 58 -3.60 -7.20 18.76
C GLU A 58 -4.80 -7.68 17.93
N VAL A 59 -5.27 -8.90 18.18
CA VAL A 59 -6.32 -9.56 17.39
C VAL A 59 -7.61 -8.72 17.37
N ALA A 60 -8.08 -8.30 18.53
CA ALA A 60 -9.33 -7.53 18.63
C ALA A 60 -9.26 -6.18 17.90
N GLN A 61 -8.08 -5.57 17.80
CA GLN A 61 -7.91 -4.34 17.04
C GLN A 61 -7.82 -4.60 15.54
N LYS A 62 -7.17 -5.69 15.12
CA LYS A 62 -7.13 -6.13 13.72
C LYS A 62 -8.52 -6.48 13.19
N GLU A 63 -9.39 -7.10 13.99
CA GLU A 63 -10.78 -7.38 13.63
C GLU A 63 -11.60 -6.12 13.35
N LYS A 64 -11.41 -5.06 14.16
CA LYS A 64 -12.06 -3.77 13.91
C LYS A 64 -11.57 -3.12 12.60
N ILE A 65 -10.27 -3.17 12.34
CA ILE A 65 -9.67 -2.70 11.08
C ILE A 65 -10.19 -3.51 9.89
N ALA A 66 -10.32 -4.82 10.05
CA ALA A 66 -10.87 -5.70 9.01
C ALA A 66 -12.32 -5.35 8.66
N ALA A 67 -13.15 -5.03 9.65
CA ALA A 67 -14.51 -4.59 9.41
C ALA A 67 -14.56 -3.30 8.58
N VAL A 68 -13.69 -2.31 8.90
CA VAL A 68 -13.56 -1.08 8.11
C VAL A 68 -13.08 -1.39 6.69
N TYR A 69 -12.12 -2.30 6.52
CA TYR A 69 -11.56 -2.60 5.20
C TYR A 69 -12.57 -3.34 4.31
N ARG A 70 -13.42 -4.20 4.88
CA ARG A 70 -14.53 -4.85 4.16
C ARG A 70 -15.58 -3.81 3.73
N ASP A 71 -15.97 -2.90 4.62
CA ASP A 71 -16.90 -1.81 4.31
C ASP A 71 -16.37 -0.92 3.16
N VAL A 72 -15.08 -0.56 3.19
CA VAL A 72 -14.44 0.17 2.08
C VAL A 72 -14.49 -0.62 0.77
N TRP A 73 -14.21 -1.92 0.80
CA TRP A 73 -14.29 -2.76 -0.40
C TRP A 73 -15.69 -2.77 -0.98
N ASP A 74 -16.69 -2.99 -0.15
CA ASP A 74 -18.09 -3.07 -0.58
C ASP A 74 -18.54 -1.75 -1.19
N GLN A 75 -18.24 -0.62 -0.56
CA GLN A 75 -18.67 0.70 -1.01
C GLN A 75 -17.90 1.21 -2.24
N THR A 76 -16.62 0.86 -2.38
CA THR A 76 -15.76 1.43 -3.44
C THR A 76 -15.55 0.49 -4.62
N VAL A 77 -15.80 -0.80 -4.47
CA VAL A 77 -15.56 -1.80 -5.52
C VAL A 77 -16.80 -2.65 -5.79
N GLU A 78 -17.30 -3.39 -4.79
CA GLU A 78 -18.35 -4.42 -4.99
C GLU A 78 -19.66 -3.80 -5.47
N ILE A 79 -20.20 -2.86 -4.69
CA ILE A 79 -21.46 -2.18 -5.03
C ILE A 79 -21.35 -1.40 -6.33
N PRO A 80 -20.34 -0.53 -6.53
CA PRO A 80 -20.19 0.20 -7.78
C PRO A 80 -20.03 -0.67 -9.02
N LEU A 81 -19.30 -1.79 -8.95
CA LEU A 81 -19.20 -2.73 -10.08
C LEU A 81 -20.54 -3.42 -10.36
N ARG A 82 -21.27 -3.84 -9.32
CA ARG A 82 -22.58 -4.48 -9.46
C ARG A 82 -23.61 -3.51 -10.04
N GLU A 83 -23.58 -2.25 -9.61
CA GLU A 83 -24.48 -1.18 -10.07
C GLU A 83 -24.00 -0.50 -11.36
N ARG A 84 -22.83 -0.89 -11.88
CA ARG A 84 -22.21 -0.30 -13.09
C ARG A 84 -22.08 1.22 -13.02
N ARG A 85 -21.66 1.75 -11.86
CA ARG A 85 -21.43 3.20 -11.69
C ARG A 85 -20.33 3.68 -12.65
N PRO A 86 -20.53 4.75 -13.41
CA PRO A 86 -19.62 5.15 -14.51
C PRO A 86 -18.17 5.38 -14.08
N ASP A 87 -17.94 6.01 -12.92
CA ASP A 87 -16.63 6.29 -12.37
C ASP A 87 -15.86 5.01 -11.95
N THR A 88 -16.60 4.01 -11.50
CA THR A 88 -16.03 2.72 -11.09
C THR A 88 -15.81 1.80 -12.28
N VAL A 89 -16.76 1.76 -13.20
CA VAL A 89 -16.63 0.98 -14.45
C VAL A 89 -15.37 1.40 -15.18
N THR A 90 -15.10 2.72 -15.31
CA THR A 90 -13.91 3.24 -16.01
C THR A 90 -12.59 2.87 -15.31
N ARG A 91 -12.56 2.71 -13.99
CA ARG A 91 -11.33 2.50 -13.22
C ARG A 91 -11.04 1.03 -12.91
N LEU A 92 -12.06 0.29 -12.53
CA LEU A 92 -11.92 -1.03 -11.94
C LEU A 92 -12.46 -2.16 -12.78
N ASP A 93 -13.43 -1.88 -13.68
CA ASP A 93 -14.01 -2.91 -14.54
C ASP A 93 -12.96 -3.46 -15.51
N PRO A 94 -12.65 -4.75 -15.43
CA PRO A 94 -11.72 -5.38 -16.36
C PRO A 94 -12.14 -5.23 -17.83
N GLY A 95 -13.43 -5.19 -18.12
CA GLY A 95 -13.97 -5.09 -19.48
C GLY A 95 -13.69 -3.75 -20.18
N VAL A 96 -13.33 -2.70 -19.42
CA VAL A 96 -13.01 -1.36 -19.95
C VAL A 96 -11.51 -1.18 -20.19
N ARG A 97 -10.69 -2.14 -19.79
CA ARG A 97 -9.23 -2.08 -19.84
C ARG A 97 -8.68 -2.68 -21.13
N GLY A 98 -8.49 -1.87 -22.18
CA GLY A 98 -7.66 -2.20 -23.34
C GLY A 98 -7.81 -3.63 -23.88
N ASP A 99 -6.70 -4.30 -24.08
CA ASP A 99 -6.65 -5.66 -24.62
C ASP A 99 -7.03 -6.74 -23.58
N GLU A 100 -7.26 -7.96 -24.07
CA GLU A 100 -7.64 -9.13 -23.27
C GLU A 100 -6.63 -9.44 -22.15
N ALA A 101 -5.34 -9.26 -22.41
CA ALA A 101 -4.27 -9.49 -21.41
C ALA A 101 -4.35 -8.49 -20.25
N SER A 102 -4.68 -7.22 -20.55
CA SER A 102 -4.90 -6.16 -19.56
C SER A 102 -6.16 -6.43 -18.73
N GLN A 103 -7.24 -6.88 -19.36
CA GLN A 103 -8.47 -7.27 -18.68
C GLN A 103 -8.23 -8.45 -17.73
N ALA A 104 -7.55 -9.51 -18.20
CA ALA A 104 -7.20 -10.67 -17.39
C ALA A 104 -6.30 -10.29 -16.21
N ARG A 105 -5.38 -9.33 -16.42
CA ARG A 105 -4.53 -8.80 -15.35
C ARG A 105 -5.35 -8.07 -14.30
N GLN A 106 -6.28 -7.20 -14.71
CA GLN A 106 -7.15 -6.47 -13.78
C GLN A 106 -8.03 -7.41 -12.95
N LYS A 107 -8.61 -8.44 -13.56
CA LYS A 107 -9.37 -9.49 -12.85
C LYS A 107 -8.52 -10.14 -11.75
N ARG A 108 -7.27 -10.51 -12.07
CA ARG A 108 -6.34 -11.09 -11.09
C ARG A 108 -6.01 -10.11 -9.96
N VAL A 109 -5.84 -8.82 -10.27
CA VAL A 109 -5.58 -7.80 -9.26
C VAL A 109 -6.77 -7.69 -8.31
N LEU A 110 -7.98 -7.50 -8.81
CA LEU A 110 -9.21 -7.40 -7.99
C LEU A 110 -9.40 -8.65 -7.12
N SER A 111 -9.26 -9.85 -7.71
CA SER A 111 -9.33 -11.10 -6.96
C SER A 111 -8.26 -11.20 -5.85
N SER A 112 -7.07 -10.67 -6.08
CA SER A 112 -6.02 -10.66 -5.06
C SER A 112 -6.28 -9.63 -3.95
N VAL A 113 -6.88 -8.48 -4.28
CA VAL A 113 -7.31 -7.49 -3.29
C VAL A 113 -8.42 -8.06 -2.42
N LYS A 114 -9.45 -8.66 -3.04
CA LYS A 114 -10.55 -9.30 -2.30
C LYS A 114 -10.04 -10.36 -1.32
N TYR A 115 -9.09 -11.19 -1.75
CA TYR A 115 -8.47 -12.18 -0.86
C TYR A 115 -7.84 -11.51 0.38
N LEU A 116 -7.13 -10.39 0.21
CA LEU A 116 -6.56 -9.67 1.35
C LEU A 116 -7.65 -9.06 2.24
N VAL A 117 -8.69 -8.47 1.66
CA VAL A 117 -9.84 -7.92 2.39
C VAL A 117 -10.48 -8.99 3.28
N ASP A 118 -10.64 -10.21 2.77
CA ASP A 118 -11.27 -11.33 3.48
C ASP A 118 -10.39 -11.92 4.60
N ASN A 119 -9.08 -11.65 4.59
CA ASN A 119 -8.13 -12.29 5.50
C ASN A 119 -7.22 -11.29 6.24
N ILE A 120 -7.51 -9.99 6.18
CA ILE A 120 -6.60 -8.95 6.68
C ILE A 120 -6.32 -9.08 8.18
N GLU A 121 -7.29 -9.51 8.98
CA GLU A 121 -7.15 -9.73 10.43
C GLU A 121 -6.15 -10.83 10.78
N ARG A 122 -5.89 -11.76 9.86
CA ARG A 122 -4.89 -12.82 10.02
C ARG A 122 -3.45 -12.32 9.84
N THR A 123 -3.28 -11.13 9.26
CA THR A 123 -1.94 -10.57 9.03
C THR A 123 -1.21 -10.38 10.36
N PRO A 124 0.02 -10.91 10.53
CA PRO A 124 0.77 -10.78 11.78
C PRO A 124 0.94 -9.34 12.25
N VAL A 125 1.27 -8.42 11.34
CA VAL A 125 1.42 -6.99 11.63
C VAL A 125 0.67 -6.17 10.59
N ILE A 126 -0.14 -5.21 11.04
CA ILE A 126 -0.73 -4.18 10.19
C ILE A 126 -0.10 -2.84 10.58
N MET A 127 0.69 -2.26 9.68
CA MET A 127 1.31 -0.95 9.88
C MET A 127 0.47 0.13 9.24
N PHE A 128 0.23 1.23 9.96
CA PHE A 128 -0.32 2.45 9.40
C PHE A 128 0.77 3.51 9.31
N ALA A 129 0.95 4.08 8.12
CA ALA A 129 1.75 5.29 7.94
C ALA A 129 0.80 6.49 8.00
N CYS A 130 1.11 7.43 8.89
CA CYS A 130 0.30 8.60 9.20
C CYS A 130 1.14 9.87 9.04
N SER A 131 0.48 11.01 8.84
CA SER A 131 1.11 12.32 8.78
C SER A 131 0.44 13.29 9.76
N THR A 132 1.24 14.17 10.36
CA THR A 132 0.75 15.28 11.20
C THR A 132 0.56 16.58 10.40
N LYS A 133 0.83 16.58 9.10
CA LYS A 133 0.50 17.73 8.23
C LYS A 133 -1.00 17.79 7.96
N PRO A 134 -1.56 18.98 7.81
CA PRO A 134 -2.95 19.14 7.36
C PRO A 134 -3.19 18.41 6.03
N VAL A 135 -4.32 17.70 5.95
CA VAL A 135 -4.71 17.01 4.72
C VAL A 135 -4.98 18.02 3.61
N PRO A 136 -4.37 17.88 2.43
CA PRO A 136 -4.63 18.78 1.31
C PRO A 136 -6.10 18.76 0.87
N LYS A 137 -6.67 19.93 0.60
CA LYS A 137 -8.05 20.06 0.13
C LYS A 137 -8.20 19.74 -1.36
N ALA A 138 -7.13 19.87 -2.12
CA ALA A 138 -7.11 19.60 -3.55
C ALA A 138 -5.90 18.74 -3.95
N ALA A 139 -6.03 17.98 -5.03
CA ALA A 139 -4.97 17.12 -5.54
C ALA A 139 -3.76 17.91 -6.10
N LEU A 140 -4.02 19.12 -6.62
CA LEU A 140 -3.01 20.02 -7.19
C LEU A 140 -3.18 21.42 -6.56
N GLY A 141 -2.05 22.13 -6.39
CA GLY A 141 -2.05 23.52 -5.95
C GLY A 141 -2.18 23.75 -4.43
N ASP A 142 -2.54 22.73 -3.64
CA ASP A 142 -2.72 22.81 -2.18
C ASP A 142 -1.67 21.99 -1.42
N ARG A 143 -0.40 22.11 -1.80
CA ARG A 143 0.73 21.40 -1.18
C ARG A 143 0.60 19.86 -1.18
N ALA A 144 -0.33 19.30 -1.98
CA ALA A 144 -0.56 17.85 -2.06
C ALA A 144 0.71 17.10 -2.46
N SER A 145 1.50 17.63 -3.41
CA SER A 145 2.77 17.04 -3.82
C SER A 145 3.76 16.92 -2.66
N GLY A 146 3.89 17.96 -1.83
CA GLY A 146 4.76 17.93 -0.64
C GLY A 146 4.23 17.02 0.47
N TYR A 147 2.92 16.93 0.60
CA TYR A 147 2.26 16.06 1.57
C TYR A 147 2.52 14.58 1.26
N TYR A 148 2.12 14.13 0.07
CA TYR A 148 2.34 12.74 -0.34
C TYR A 148 3.80 12.44 -0.68
N GLY A 149 4.54 13.43 -1.18
CA GLY A 149 5.97 13.35 -1.45
C GLY A 149 6.84 13.18 -0.21
N SER A 150 6.31 13.44 0.99
CA SER A 150 6.99 13.14 2.24
C SER A 150 6.70 11.72 2.74
N ILE A 151 5.43 11.31 2.77
CA ILE A 151 5.05 10.04 3.41
C ILE A 151 5.22 8.82 2.47
N MET A 152 5.02 8.98 1.16
CA MET A 152 5.11 7.86 0.23
C MET A 152 6.55 7.35 0.03
N PRO A 153 7.60 8.20 -0.05
CA PRO A 153 8.98 7.71 -0.11
C PRO A 153 9.38 6.86 1.10
N ILE A 154 9.05 7.26 2.33
CA ILE A 154 9.38 6.45 3.50
C ILE A 154 8.56 5.15 3.53
N ALA A 155 7.27 5.18 3.16
CA ALA A 155 6.45 3.98 3.07
C ALA A 155 7.00 2.99 2.03
N TRP A 156 7.45 3.49 0.87
CA TRP A 156 8.07 2.65 -0.15
C TRP A 156 9.43 2.10 0.29
N SER A 157 10.31 2.94 0.88
CA SER A 157 11.61 2.52 1.42
C SER A 157 11.42 1.45 2.50
N PHE A 158 10.38 1.58 3.34
CA PHE A 158 10.02 0.57 4.32
C PHE A 158 9.66 -0.77 3.65
N MET A 159 8.85 -0.74 2.59
CA MET A 159 8.51 -1.95 1.84
C MET A 159 9.73 -2.60 1.17
N LEU A 160 10.67 -1.82 0.67
CA LEU A 160 11.94 -2.34 0.13
C LEU A 160 12.78 -3.03 1.23
N ALA A 161 12.88 -2.41 2.40
CA ALA A 161 13.58 -2.98 3.56
C ALA A 161 12.90 -4.28 4.04
N LEU A 162 11.57 -4.32 4.10
CA LEU A 162 10.81 -5.55 4.39
C LEU A 162 11.10 -6.65 3.34
N ARG A 163 11.06 -6.29 2.06
CA ARG A 163 11.32 -7.22 0.95
C ARG A 163 12.70 -7.85 1.05
N SER A 164 13.73 -7.07 1.36
CA SER A 164 15.10 -7.57 1.49
C SER A 164 15.24 -8.62 2.61
N ARG A 165 14.31 -8.63 3.57
CA ARG A 165 14.25 -9.58 4.70
C ARG A 165 13.22 -10.70 4.54
N GLY A 166 12.71 -10.89 3.31
CA GLY A 166 11.76 -11.95 3.00
C GLY A 166 10.33 -11.70 3.45
N LEU A 167 10.01 -10.45 3.82
CA LEU A 167 8.66 -10.03 4.15
C LEU A 167 7.94 -9.49 2.91
N GLY A 168 6.66 -9.78 2.82
CA GLY A 168 5.75 -9.22 1.83
C GLY A 168 4.90 -8.12 2.45
N SER A 169 4.53 -7.15 1.61
CA SER A 169 3.68 -6.05 2.02
C SER A 169 2.94 -5.45 0.81
N VAL A 170 2.01 -4.55 1.06
CA VAL A 170 1.30 -3.79 0.03
C VAL A 170 0.84 -2.45 0.58
N LEU A 171 0.84 -1.40 -0.24
CA LEU A 171 0.18 -0.13 0.08
C LEU A 171 -1.33 -0.27 -0.13
N ALA A 172 -2.11 -0.28 0.94
CA ALA A 172 -3.57 -0.35 0.91
C ALA A 172 -4.15 1.03 1.20
N THR A 173 -4.15 1.90 0.19
CA THR A 173 -4.56 3.31 0.34
C THR A 173 -6.07 3.50 0.40
N ALA A 174 -6.87 2.58 -0.15
CA ALA A 174 -8.33 2.72 -0.15
C ALA A 174 -8.94 2.76 1.27
N ILE A 175 -8.28 2.16 2.26
CA ILE A 175 -8.79 2.13 3.64
C ILE A 175 -8.99 3.54 4.23
N VAL A 176 -8.28 4.54 3.73
CA VAL A 176 -8.38 5.93 4.23
C VAL A 176 -9.67 6.63 3.82
N TYR A 177 -10.54 6.01 2.98
CA TYR A 177 -11.90 6.51 2.79
C TYR A 177 -12.72 6.57 4.09
N HIS A 178 -12.32 5.78 5.10
CA HIS A 178 -12.87 5.81 6.45
C HIS A 178 -11.81 6.26 7.47
N ALA A 179 -11.05 7.31 7.15
CA ALA A 179 -9.97 7.82 7.99
C ALA A 179 -10.42 8.17 9.42
N GLU A 180 -11.62 8.71 9.60
CA GLU A 180 -12.18 9.03 10.91
C GLU A 180 -12.35 7.78 11.79
N LYS A 181 -13.00 6.73 11.26
CA LYS A 181 -13.14 5.44 11.96
C LYS A 181 -11.79 4.81 12.31
N LEU A 182 -10.82 4.93 11.40
CA LEU A 182 -9.46 4.45 11.67
C LEU A 182 -8.78 5.24 12.77
N SER A 183 -8.92 6.56 12.78
CA SER A 183 -8.36 7.43 13.81
C SER A 183 -8.91 7.08 15.19
N GLU A 184 -10.20 6.78 15.30
CA GLU A 184 -10.82 6.29 16.53
C GLU A 184 -10.27 4.94 16.98
N ILE A 185 -10.19 3.93 16.05
CA ILE A 185 -9.66 2.60 16.34
C ILE A 185 -8.21 2.66 16.79
N LEU A 186 -7.39 3.47 16.11
CA LEU A 186 -5.97 3.64 16.35
C LEU A 186 -5.68 4.63 17.50
N LYS A 187 -6.70 5.32 18.00
CA LYS A 187 -6.58 6.40 19.02
C LYS A 187 -5.56 7.46 18.59
N LEU A 188 -5.63 7.88 17.33
CA LEU A 188 -4.70 8.88 16.81
C LEU A 188 -4.99 10.26 17.44
N PRO A 189 -3.94 11.07 17.68
CA PRO A 189 -4.13 12.50 17.99
C PRO A 189 -4.92 13.23 16.91
N ALA A 190 -5.62 14.30 17.28
CA ALA A 190 -6.51 15.05 16.37
C ALA A 190 -5.78 15.65 15.14
N ASP A 191 -4.48 15.88 15.25
CA ASP A 191 -3.62 16.40 14.17
C ASP A 191 -2.95 15.29 13.34
N THR A 192 -3.24 14.02 13.61
CA THR A 192 -2.59 12.88 12.96
C THR A 192 -3.58 12.14 12.07
N HIS A 193 -3.24 12.00 10.79
CA HIS A 193 -4.11 11.42 9.77
C HIS A 193 -3.50 10.17 9.15
N PRO A 194 -4.24 9.04 9.06
CA PRO A 194 -3.76 7.84 8.39
C PRO A 194 -3.70 8.06 6.87
N ILE A 195 -2.60 7.66 6.23
CA ILE A 195 -2.37 7.83 4.78
C ILE A 195 -2.42 6.52 4.03
N THR A 196 -1.91 5.46 4.64
CA THR A 196 -1.94 4.12 4.06
C THR A 196 -1.80 3.06 5.12
N MET A 197 -2.44 1.92 4.86
CA MET A 197 -2.24 0.69 5.62
C MET A 197 -1.25 -0.20 4.87
N ILE A 198 -0.33 -0.82 5.61
CA ILE A 198 0.69 -1.72 5.08
C ILE A 198 0.61 -3.03 5.89
N PRO A 199 -0.15 -4.03 5.42
CA PRO A 199 -0.12 -5.37 5.99
C PRO A 199 1.24 -6.01 5.72
N ILE A 200 1.79 -6.71 6.73
CA ILE A 200 3.14 -7.27 6.74
C ILE A 200 3.09 -8.71 7.22
N ALA A 201 3.66 -9.61 6.44
CA ALA A 201 3.90 -11.00 6.81
C ALA A 201 5.12 -11.54 6.07
N TYR A 202 5.70 -12.62 6.56
CA TYR A 202 6.64 -13.38 5.75
C TYR A 202 5.97 -13.89 4.47
N THR A 203 6.75 -14.16 3.43
CA THR A 203 6.24 -14.72 2.18
C THR A 203 6.63 -16.19 2.08
N ASP A 204 5.71 -17.01 1.54
CA ASP A 204 5.97 -18.44 1.31
C ASP A 204 7.06 -18.68 0.24
N THR A 205 7.37 -17.65 -0.55
CA THR A 205 8.41 -17.69 -1.57
C THR A 205 9.06 -16.34 -1.73
N LEU A 206 10.33 -16.33 -2.07
CA LEU A 206 11.07 -15.13 -2.48
C LEU A 206 11.16 -14.98 -4.00
N ASP A 207 10.68 -15.96 -4.77
CA ASP A 207 10.69 -15.93 -6.24
C ASP A 207 9.57 -15.02 -6.77
N PHE A 208 9.84 -13.72 -6.77
CA PHE A 208 9.01 -12.71 -7.42
C PHE A 208 9.68 -12.24 -8.71
N LYS A 209 8.94 -12.28 -9.81
CA LYS A 209 9.42 -11.83 -11.12
C LYS A 209 9.11 -10.34 -11.33
N PRO A 210 9.93 -9.61 -12.08
CA PRO A 210 9.60 -8.26 -12.51
C PRO A 210 8.22 -8.19 -13.16
N ALA A 211 7.49 -7.12 -12.89
CA ALA A 211 6.19 -6.90 -13.53
C ALA A 211 6.39 -6.39 -14.96
N PRO A 212 5.56 -6.83 -15.92
CA PRO A 212 5.54 -6.19 -17.23
C PRO A 212 5.21 -4.70 -17.06
N ARG A 213 5.99 -3.86 -17.75
CA ARG A 213 5.85 -2.40 -17.77
C ARG A 213 5.81 -1.93 -19.22
N ARG A 214 5.35 -0.71 -19.41
CA ARG A 214 5.46 -0.04 -20.71
C ARG A 214 6.92 0.10 -21.09
N PRO A 215 7.25 0.04 -22.39
CA PRO A 215 8.60 0.36 -22.87
C PRO A 215 9.02 1.75 -22.44
N LEU A 216 10.31 1.94 -22.21
CA LEU A 216 10.84 3.22 -21.71
C LEU A 216 10.54 4.38 -22.65
N ASN A 217 10.59 4.15 -23.96
CA ASN A 217 10.27 5.15 -24.99
C ASN A 217 8.81 5.61 -24.99
N GLU A 218 7.90 4.93 -24.30
CA GLU A 218 6.52 5.42 -24.12
C GLU A 218 6.36 6.36 -22.93
N ILE A 219 7.31 6.36 -21.99
CA ILE A 219 7.20 7.06 -20.72
C ILE A 219 8.32 8.07 -20.47
N LEU A 220 9.31 8.13 -21.34
CA LEU A 220 10.45 9.06 -21.26
C LEU A 220 10.55 9.89 -22.52
N ARG A 221 10.68 11.20 -22.35
CA ARG A 221 11.09 12.15 -23.36
C ARG A 221 12.25 12.96 -22.82
N TRP A 222 13.11 13.40 -23.72
CA TRP A 222 14.19 14.34 -23.40
C TRP A 222 13.72 15.75 -23.74
N GLU A 223 14.16 16.73 -22.98
CA GLU A 223 13.90 18.17 -23.04
C GLU A 223 12.40 18.51 -22.84
N GLN A 224 11.51 17.96 -23.65
CA GLN A 224 10.08 18.26 -23.59
C GLN A 224 9.24 17.06 -24.03
N TRP A 225 7.96 17.05 -23.62
CA TRP A 225 7.02 16.04 -24.08
C TRP A 225 6.53 16.38 -25.49
N THR A 226 6.93 15.57 -26.48
CA THR A 226 6.41 15.60 -27.86
C THR A 226 5.78 14.25 -28.16
N ASP A 227 4.63 14.26 -28.80
CA ASP A 227 3.92 13.04 -29.24
C ASP A 227 4.66 12.35 -30.39
#